data_2c790b48e9db2a868a0e5982804f38de
#
_entry.id   2c790b48e9db2a868a0e5982804f38de
#
_cell.length_a   1.000
_cell.length_b   1.000
_cell.length_c   1.000
_cell.angle_alpha   90.00
_cell.angle_beta   90.00
_cell.angle_gamma   90.00
#
_symmetry.space_group_name_H-M   'P 1'
#
loop_
_entity.id
_entity.type
_entity.pdbx_description
1 polymer ?
#
loop_
_entity_poly.entity_id
_entity_poly.type
_entity_poly.pdbx_seq_one_letter_code
_entity_poly.pdbx_strand_id
1 'polypeptide(L)'
;MTFQTDSGIRHGVLDGDPASGTVTDLGAGDLLGLVESGLGNVRGAGGPTRDVNSVRLLAPLRRPPKLLALARNYQDHITEGGGQPVDKRRIVPKLFLKPSSAIIGPDEPLCLPSVSHTNDWEVELAVVIGTRCRNVALDDALDMVFG
;
A
#
# COMPACT_ATOMS: atom_id res chain seq x y z
N MET A 1 7.04 6.96 -2.59
CA MET A 1 7.09 5.87 -3.59
C MET A 1 8.33 5.01 -3.43
N THR A 2 8.30 3.77 -3.94
CA THR A 2 9.48 2.89 -4.05
C THR A 2 9.78 2.67 -5.53
N PHE A 3 11.04 2.70 -5.90
CA PHE A 3 11.47 2.58 -7.29
C PHE A 3 12.84 1.91 -7.41
N GLN A 4 13.14 1.39 -8.59
CA GLN A 4 14.40 0.74 -8.95
C GLN A 4 15.26 1.69 -9.80
N THR A 5 16.54 1.75 -9.46
CA THR A 5 17.61 2.38 -10.26
C THR A 5 18.75 1.40 -10.47
N ASP A 6 19.77 1.79 -11.22
CA ASP A 6 21.02 0.99 -11.36
C ASP A 6 21.71 0.78 -10.01
N SER A 7 21.52 1.70 -9.06
CA SER A 7 22.07 1.62 -7.70
C SER A 7 21.27 0.73 -6.75
N GLY A 8 20.18 0.12 -7.23
CA GLY A 8 19.30 -0.72 -6.43
C GLY A 8 17.93 -0.11 -6.13
N ILE A 9 17.27 -0.66 -5.12
CA ILE A 9 15.94 -0.20 -4.68
C ILE A 9 16.09 1.05 -3.84
N ARG A 10 15.24 2.03 -4.12
CA ARG A 10 15.24 3.33 -3.46
C ARG A 10 13.81 3.76 -3.14
N HIS A 11 13.67 4.69 -2.22
CA HIS A 11 12.41 5.36 -1.93
C HIS A 11 12.52 6.87 -2.10
N GLY A 12 11.41 7.52 -2.35
CA GLY A 12 11.40 8.95 -2.59
C GLY A 12 10.00 9.55 -2.61
N VAL A 13 9.96 10.84 -2.88
CA VAL A 13 8.73 11.62 -3.04
C VAL A 13 8.53 11.94 -4.52
N LEU A 14 7.32 11.68 -5.01
CA LEU A 14 6.89 12.14 -6.32
C LEU A 14 6.35 13.57 -6.20
N ASP A 15 6.81 14.44 -7.06
CA ASP A 15 6.27 15.77 -7.27
C ASP A 15 5.67 15.86 -8.68
N GLY A 16 4.42 16.31 -8.74
CA GLY A 16 3.67 16.40 -9.99
C GLY A 16 2.91 15.11 -10.36
N ASP A 17 2.65 14.95 -11.63
CA ASP A 17 1.86 13.85 -12.19
C ASP A 17 2.66 12.54 -12.20
N PRO A 18 2.02 11.40 -11.83
CA PRO A 18 2.67 10.08 -11.84
C PRO A 18 3.26 9.64 -13.19
N ALA A 19 2.75 10.18 -14.29
CA ALA A 19 3.22 9.85 -15.64
C ALA A 19 4.28 10.82 -16.18
N SER A 20 4.48 11.97 -15.55
CA SER A 20 5.38 13.02 -16.07
C SER A 20 6.07 13.88 -15.01
N GLY A 21 5.91 13.51 -13.75
CA GLY A 21 6.51 14.22 -12.63
C GLY A 21 7.98 13.89 -12.37
N THR A 22 8.48 14.41 -11.27
CA THR A 22 9.85 14.17 -10.81
C THR A 22 9.86 13.42 -9.49
N VAL A 23 10.86 12.57 -9.32
CA VAL A 23 11.09 11.81 -8.08
C VAL A 23 12.30 12.37 -7.36
N THR A 24 12.10 12.87 -6.16
CA THR A 24 13.19 13.19 -5.23
C THR A 24 13.59 11.92 -4.48
N ASP A 25 14.81 11.47 -4.71
CA ASP A 25 15.39 10.27 -4.11
C ASP A 25 15.80 10.54 -2.66
N LEU A 26 15.19 9.86 -1.69
CA LEU A 26 15.43 10.05 -0.27
C LEU A 26 16.37 9.02 0.35
N GLY A 27 16.62 7.89 -0.34
CA GLY A 27 17.51 6.90 0.22
C GLY A 27 17.33 5.49 -0.33
N ALA A 28 18.17 4.59 0.14
CA ALA A 28 18.15 3.19 -0.24
C ALA A 28 17.01 2.43 0.47
N GLY A 29 16.54 1.35 -0.15
CA GLY A 29 15.47 0.50 0.35
C GLY A 29 14.09 0.93 -0.13
N ASP A 30 13.06 0.20 0.30
CA ASP A 30 11.66 0.54 0.06
C ASP A 30 11.10 1.45 1.19
N LEU A 31 9.81 1.78 1.12
CA LEU A 31 9.17 2.63 2.13
C LEU A 31 9.08 1.98 3.52
N LEU A 32 9.32 0.69 3.68
CA LEU A 32 9.18 0.02 4.98
C LEU A 32 10.10 0.64 6.03
N GLY A 33 11.36 0.89 5.68
CA GLY A 33 12.31 1.56 6.59
C GLY A 33 11.85 2.95 7.03
N LEU A 34 11.18 3.66 6.12
CA LEU A 34 10.61 4.97 6.42
C LEU A 34 9.39 4.89 7.35
N VAL A 35 8.51 3.91 7.11
CA VAL A 35 7.36 3.62 7.97
C VAL A 35 7.84 3.30 9.39
N GLU A 36 8.88 2.47 9.52
CA GLU A 36 9.45 2.07 10.81
C GLU A 36 10.13 3.23 11.55
N SER A 37 10.76 4.15 10.83
CA SER A 37 11.44 5.31 11.40
C SER A 37 10.55 6.52 11.66
N GLY A 38 9.32 6.51 11.12
CA GLY A 38 8.35 7.60 11.20
C GLY A 38 8.56 8.72 10.17
N LEU A 39 7.48 9.41 9.84
CA LEU A 39 7.45 10.47 8.81
C LEU A 39 8.31 11.71 9.12
N GLY A 40 8.73 11.89 10.36
CA GLY A 40 9.58 13.03 10.75
C GLY A 40 10.88 13.15 9.95
N ASN A 41 11.34 12.04 9.40
CA ASN A 41 12.58 11.97 8.61
C ASN A 41 12.42 12.37 7.13
N VAL A 42 11.18 12.62 6.68
CA VAL A 42 10.90 12.96 5.27
C VAL A 42 10.75 14.46 5.05
N ARG A 43 10.27 15.18 6.06
CA ARG A 43 10.05 16.63 5.95
C ARG A 43 11.38 17.37 5.85
N GLY A 44 11.64 17.96 4.68
CA GLY A 44 12.87 18.69 4.40
C GLY A 44 14.05 17.82 3.98
N ALA A 45 13.88 16.51 3.85
CA ALA A 45 14.88 15.66 3.25
C ALA A 45 15.00 16.01 1.75
N GLY A 46 16.18 16.46 1.34
CA GLY A 46 16.54 16.70 -0.04
C GLY A 46 17.36 15.53 -0.58
N GLY A 47 17.30 15.37 -1.90
CA GLY A 47 18.08 14.36 -2.61
C GLY A 47 18.14 14.66 -4.09
N PRO A 48 18.85 13.86 -4.88
CA PRO A 48 18.86 14.01 -6.32
C PRO A 48 17.45 13.78 -6.89
N THR A 49 17.06 14.63 -7.83
CA THR A 49 15.81 14.53 -8.55
C THR A 49 16.00 13.74 -9.85
N ARG A 50 14.98 13.01 -10.25
CA ARG A 50 14.94 12.22 -11.47
C ARG A 50 13.58 12.38 -12.14
N ASP A 51 13.54 12.26 -13.46
CA ASP A 51 12.29 12.08 -14.19
C ASP A 51 11.65 10.74 -13.74
N VAL A 52 10.35 10.72 -13.47
CA VAL A 52 9.64 9.51 -13.07
C VAL A 52 9.74 8.40 -14.12
N ASN A 53 9.82 8.76 -15.41
CA ASN A 53 9.98 7.80 -16.50
C ASN A 53 11.42 7.24 -16.64
N SER A 54 12.38 7.79 -15.91
CA SER A 54 13.74 7.26 -15.85
C SER A 54 13.95 6.17 -14.82
N VAL A 55 12.92 5.84 -14.05
CA VAL A 55 12.97 4.83 -12.99
C VAL A 55 11.86 3.79 -13.17
N ARG A 56 12.09 2.57 -12.72
CA ARG A 56 11.05 1.54 -12.66
C ARG A 56 10.32 1.62 -11.32
N LEU A 57 9.02 1.88 -11.36
CA LEU A 57 8.19 1.88 -10.17
C LEU A 57 8.03 0.47 -9.58
N LEU A 58 8.03 0.38 -8.29
CA LEU A 58 7.82 -0.86 -7.53
C LEU A 58 6.62 -0.68 -6.58
N ALA A 59 6.14 -1.80 -6.02
CA ALA A 59 5.17 -1.74 -4.94
C ALA A 59 5.71 -0.86 -3.80
N PRO A 60 4.93 0.07 -3.25
CA PRO A 60 5.38 0.98 -2.18
C PRO A 60 6.01 0.25 -1.00
N LEU A 61 5.36 -0.80 -0.55
CA LEU A 61 5.85 -1.74 0.47
C LEU A 61 5.97 -3.11 -0.18
N ARG A 62 7.19 -3.56 -0.41
CA ARG A 62 7.44 -4.81 -1.14
C ARG A 62 7.23 -6.05 -0.29
N ARG A 63 7.54 -5.96 0.98
CA ARG A 63 7.48 -7.09 1.92
C ARG A 63 7.02 -6.62 3.30
N PRO A 64 5.81 -6.06 3.45
CA PRO A 64 5.31 -5.70 4.76
C PRO A 64 5.21 -6.98 5.62
N PRO A 65 5.47 -6.88 6.93
CA PRO A 65 5.42 -8.04 7.82
C PRO A 65 4.02 -8.65 7.94
N LYS A 66 2.98 -7.86 7.67
CA LYS A 66 1.58 -8.29 7.66
C LYS A 66 0.83 -7.58 6.55
N LEU A 67 -0.02 -8.33 5.87
CA LEU A 67 -1.02 -7.82 4.94
C LEU A 67 -2.37 -8.43 5.34
N LEU A 68 -3.26 -7.57 5.84
CA LEU A 68 -4.60 -7.95 6.30
C LEU A 68 -5.62 -7.36 5.33
N ALA A 69 -6.55 -8.17 4.89
CA ALA A 69 -7.68 -7.71 4.09
C ALA A 69 -8.98 -7.84 4.89
N LEU A 70 -9.97 -7.03 4.54
CA LEU A 70 -11.29 -6.97 5.17
C LEU A 70 -12.32 -7.61 4.25
N ALA A 71 -12.87 -8.75 4.65
CA ALA A 71 -13.93 -9.37 3.88
C ALA A 71 -15.23 -8.56 3.93
N ARG A 72 -15.85 -8.35 2.76
CA ARG A 72 -17.15 -7.66 2.61
C ARG A 72 -17.13 -6.25 3.20
N ASN A 73 -16.05 -5.52 2.97
CA ASN A 73 -15.88 -4.18 3.55
C ASN A 73 -16.64 -3.09 2.79
N TYR A 74 -16.99 -3.30 1.53
CA TYR A 74 -17.72 -2.34 0.71
C TYR A 74 -19.20 -2.70 0.62
N GLN A 75 -20.10 -1.73 0.89
CA GLN A 75 -21.56 -1.97 0.88
C GLN A 75 -22.05 -2.41 -0.50
N ASP A 76 -21.54 -1.78 -1.55
CA ASP A 76 -21.90 -2.10 -2.92
C ASP A 76 -21.57 -3.56 -3.25
N HIS A 77 -20.38 -4.02 -2.87
CA HIS A 77 -19.98 -5.42 -3.03
C HIS A 77 -20.89 -6.41 -2.26
N ILE A 78 -21.39 -6.01 -1.07
CA ILE A 78 -22.35 -6.82 -0.31
C ILE A 78 -23.65 -6.95 -1.07
N THR A 79 -24.17 -5.86 -1.64
CA THR A 79 -25.45 -5.82 -2.35
C THR A 79 -25.39 -6.48 -3.72
N GLU A 80 -24.29 -6.36 -4.45
CA GLU A 80 -24.02 -7.10 -5.70
C GLU A 80 -24.10 -8.62 -5.49
N GLY A 81 -23.56 -9.09 -4.36
CA GLY A 81 -23.66 -10.50 -3.97
C GLY A 81 -25.03 -10.93 -3.41
N GLY A 82 -26.06 -10.09 -3.54
CA GLY A 82 -27.41 -10.37 -3.03
C GLY A 82 -27.58 -10.23 -1.52
N GLY A 83 -26.56 -9.68 -0.83
CA GLY A 83 -26.62 -9.42 0.61
C GLY A 83 -27.39 -8.14 0.94
N GLN A 84 -27.83 -8.03 2.20
CA GLN A 84 -28.43 -6.78 2.71
C GLN A 84 -27.34 -5.86 3.23
N PRO A 85 -27.51 -4.53 3.10
CA PRO A 85 -26.61 -3.57 3.72
C PRO A 85 -26.43 -3.83 5.21
N VAL A 86 -25.21 -3.67 5.70
CA VAL A 86 -24.87 -3.92 7.10
C VAL A 86 -24.41 -2.65 7.80
N ASP A 87 -24.83 -2.44 9.05
CA ASP A 87 -24.26 -1.39 9.89
C ASP A 87 -22.88 -1.86 10.42
N LYS A 88 -21.81 -1.34 9.83
CA LYS A 88 -20.44 -1.70 10.18
C LYS A 88 -20.05 -1.37 11.63
N ARG A 89 -20.77 -0.47 12.29
CA ARG A 89 -20.54 -0.14 13.70
C ARG A 89 -21.00 -1.27 14.65
N ARG A 90 -21.81 -2.18 14.14
CA ARG A 90 -22.43 -3.25 14.91
C ARG A 90 -21.85 -4.65 14.62
N ILE A 91 -20.91 -4.73 13.70
CA ILE A 91 -20.30 -6.00 13.32
C ILE A 91 -18.81 -6.00 13.64
N VAL A 92 -18.30 -7.18 13.98
CA VAL A 92 -16.85 -7.38 14.06
C VAL A 92 -16.32 -7.57 12.65
N PRO A 93 -15.30 -6.81 12.23
CA PRO A 93 -14.67 -6.97 10.92
C PRO A 93 -14.12 -8.39 10.75
N LYS A 94 -14.39 -8.99 9.59
CA LYS A 94 -13.78 -10.27 9.22
C LYS A 94 -12.48 -10.00 8.50
N LEU A 95 -11.38 -10.38 9.13
CA LEU A 95 -10.04 -10.22 8.61
C LEU A 95 -9.53 -11.53 8.02
N PHE A 96 -8.76 -11.43 6.94
CA PHE A 96 -7.97 -12.53 6.43
C PHE A 96 -6.57 -12.07 6.04
N LEU A 97 -5.64 -12.99 6.03
CA LEU A 97 -4.25 -12.73 5.70
C LEU A 97 -4.01 -12.94 4.21
N LYS A 98 -3.29 -12.01 3.60
CA LYS A 98 -2.65 -12.21 2.30
C LYS A 98 -1.14 -12.37 2.51
N PRO A 99 -0.46 -13.30 1.83
CA PRO A 99 0.99 -13.40 1.93
C PRO A 99 1.66 -12.17 1.30
N SER A 100 2.65 -11.60 1.95
CA SER A 100 3.39 -10.46 1.38
C SER A 100 4.11 -10.81 0.07
N SER A 101 4.32 -12.10 -0.20
CA SER A 101 4.85 -12.59 -1.48
C SER A 101 3.89 -12.43 -2.66
N ALA A 102 2.60 -12.17 -2.41
CA ALA A 102 1.61 -11.90 -3.46
C ALA A 102 1.62 -10.43 -3.93
N ILE A 103 2.40 -9.56 -3.30
CA ILE A 103 2.52 -8.16 -3.72
C ILE A 103 3.39 -8.11 -4.97
N ILE A 104 2.85 -7.47 -6.01
CA ILE A 104 3.55 -7.12 -7.24
C ILE A 104 3.58 -5.59 -7.41
N GLY A 105 4.52 -5.10 -8.20
CA GLY A 105 4.64 -3.69 -8.54
C GLY A 105 3.74 -3.28 -9.71
N PRO A 106 3.69 -1.99 -10.04
CA PRO A 106 3.08 -1.51 -11.27
C PRO A 106 3.74 -2.19 -12.47
N ASP A 107 2.93 -2.49 -13.50
CA ASP A 107 3.38 -3.10 -14.77
C ASP A 107 4.05 -4.49 -14.64
N GLU A 108 3.99 -5.10 -13.47
CA GLU A 108 4.43 -6.48 -13.30
C GLU A 108 3.32 -7.46 -13.75
N PRO A 109 3.70 -8.57 -14.42
CA PRO A 109 2.72 -9.51 -14.93
C PRO A 109 1.98 -10.24 -13.80
N LEU A 110 0.65 -10.25 -13.86
CA LEU A 110 -0.19 -11.10 -13.02
C LEU A 110 -0.33 -12.49 -13.66
N CYS A 111 0.31 -13.47 -13.04
CA CYS A 111 0.21 -14.86 -13.51
C CYS A 111 -1.09 -15.50 -13.00
N LEU A 112 -2.06 -15.68 -13.89
CA LEU A 112 -3.31 -16.34 -13.56
C LEU A 112 -3.12 -17.86 -13.43
N PRO A 113 -3.66 -18.49 -12.37
CA PRO A 113 -3.56 -19.94 -12.21
C PRO A 113 -4.43 -20.68 -13.23
N SER A 114 -3.91 -21.76 -13.80
CA SER A 114 -4.64 -22.57 -14.80
C SER A 114 -5.83 -23.35 -14.23
N VAL A 115 -5.92 -23.43 -12.91
CA VAL A 115 -6.98 -24.20 -12.21
C VAL A 115 -8.28 -23.40 -12.04
N SER A 116 -8.30 -22.12 -12.36
CA SER A 116 -9.49 -21.28 -12.25
C SER A 116 -9.66 -20.40 -13.50
N HIS A 117 -10.90 -20.27 -13.94
CA HIS A 117 -11.31 -19.34 -15.01
C HIS A 117 -12.15 -18.18 -14.47
N THR A 118 -12.30 -18.08 -13.16
CA THR A 118 -13.08 -17.05 -12.46
C THR A 118 -12.15 -16.13 -11.65
N ASN A 119 -11.06 -15.70 -12.30
CA ASN A 119 -10.19 -14.70 -11.69
C ASN A 119 -10.85 -13.34 -11.81
N ASP A 120 -10.87 -12.60 -10.72
CA ASP A 120 -11.48 -11.28 -10.63
C ASP A 120 -10.46 -10.28 -10.08
N TRP A 121 -10.76 -9.02 -10.24
CA TRP A 121 -9.95 -7.89 -9.81
C TRP A 121 -10.72 -7.08 -8.78
N GLU A 122 -10.00 -6.59 -7.80
CA GLU A 122 -10.56 -5.77 -6.74
C GLU A 122 -9.75 -4.47 -6.66
N VAL A 123 -10.44 -3.36 -6.41
CA VAL A 123 -9.80 -2.07 -6.11
C VAL A 123 -10.17 -1.70 -4.68
N GLU A 124 -9.20 -1.73 -3.79
CA GLU A 124 -9.41 -1.46 -2.38
C GLU A 124 -8.47 -0.36 -1.87
N LEU A 125 -8.95 0.40 -0.90
CA LEU A 125 -8.12 1.37 -0.19
C LEU A 125 -7.16 0.62 0.75
N ALA A 126 -5.87 0.79 0.52
CA ALA A 126 -4.85 0.29 1.43
C ALA A 126 -4.52 1.33 2.51
N VAL A 127 -4.45 0.89 3.76
CA VAL A 127 -4.05 1.72 4.90
C VAL A 127 -2.77 1.15 5.50
N VAL A 128 -1.74 1.97 5.60
CA VAL A 128 -0.46 1.59 6.20
C VAL A 128 -0.41 2.07 7.64
N ILE A 129 -0.25 1.14 8.58
CA ILE A 129 -0.06 1.47 9.99
C ILE A 129 1.41 1.82 10.23
N GLY A 130 1.67 3.01 10.73
CA GLY A 130 3.00 3.57 10.96
C GLY A 130 3.48 3.49 12.40
N THR A 131 2.57 3.30 13.34
CA THR A 131 2.90 3.27 14.76
C THR A 131 2.53 1.93 15.37
N ARG A 132 3.48 1.32 16.10
CA ARG A 132 3.19 0.08 16.83
C ARG A 132 2.18 0.36 17.93
N CYS A 133 1.01 -0.25 17.83
CA CYS A 133 -0.11 0.03 18.71
C CYS A 133 -0.88 -1.23 19.12
N ARG A 134 -1.65 -1.12 20.19
CA ARG A 134 -2.55 -2.17 20.69
C ARG A 134 -3.67 -1.54 21.49
N ASN A 135 -4.91 -2.03 21.30
CA ASN A 135 -6.10 -1.54 22.02
C ASN A 135 -6.30 -0.02 21.90
N VAL A 136 -6.09 0.51 20.70
CA VAL A 136 -6.24 1.93 20.40
C VAL A 136 -7.71 2.32 20.47
N ALA A 137 -8.01 3.45 21.10
CA ALA A 137 -9.37 4.00 21.08
C ALA A 137 -9.76 4.43 19.66
N LEU A 138 -11.05 4.43 19.36
CA LEU A 138 -11.54 4.76 18.02
C LEU A 138 -11.10 6.15 17.57
N ASP A 139 -11.14 7.11 18.47
CA ASP A 139 -10.81 8.51 18.20
C ASP A 139 -9.30 8.69 17.89
N ASP A 140 -8.44 7.82 18.41
CA ASP A 140 -6.99 7.86 18.23
C ASP A 140 -6.53 6.97 17.06
N ALA A 141 -7.41 6.22 16.42
CA ALA A 141 -7.04 5.20 15.44
C ALA A 141 -6.31 5.77 14.21
N LEU A 142 -6.72 6.96 13.75
CA LEU A 142 -6.09 7.61 12.60
C LEU A 142 -4.70 8.13 12.90
N ASP A 143 -4.36 8.40 14.15
CA ASP A 143 -3.01 8.84 14.55
C ASP A 143 -1.98 7.70 14.41
N MET A 144 -2.44 6.46 14.28
CA MET A 144 -1.59 5.29 14.05
C MET A 144 -1.28 5.07 12.57
N VAL A 145 -1.93 5.79 11.68
CA VAL A 145 -1.81 5.63 10.22
C VAL A 145 -0.60 6.40 9.70
N PHE A 146 0.19 5.73 8.86
CA PHE A 146 1.27 6.36 8.09
C PHE A 146 0.74 6.98 6.79
N GLY A 147 -0.16 6.29 6.10
CA GLY A 147 -0.74 6.69 4.82
C GLY A 147 -1.61 5.61 4.23
#